data_f82f603ec2908bc81dfd21a2ba67e56a
#
_entry.id   f82f603ec2908bc81dfd21a2ba67e56a
#
_cell.length_a   1.000
_cell.length_b   1.000
_cell.length_c   1.000
_cell.angle_alpha   90.00
_cell.angle_beta   90.00
_cell.angle_gamma   90.00
#
_symmetry.space_group_name_H-M   'P 1'
#
loop_
_entity.id
_entity.type
_entity.pdbx_description
1 polymer ?
#
loop_
_entity_poly.entity_id
_entity_poly.type
_entity_poly.pdbx_seq_one_letter_code
_entity_poly.pdbx_strand_id
1 'polypeptide(L)'
;MAALLLAAAPALADESPVPGALQQFGLLGTWAIDCARAAGPGDEYSIYAVSPSGEATLTYTRGEAFRDIVYAIRTAEPVDNDRLELQVLHLPERIQVNLVLRKEGDSVRVWSSHTPDGRMLVIDGVITGNGKDSPRFKRCGGSFSAQD
;
A
#
# COMPACT_ATOMS: atom_id res chain seq x y z
N MET A 1 49.06 29.54 -16.06
CA MET A 1 47.59 29.63 -15.96
C MET A 1 47.02 28.23 -15.96
N ALA A 2 46.60 27.76 -14.79
CA ALA A 2 45.99 26.43 -14.65
C ALA A 2 44.48 26.60 -14.63
N ALA A 3 43.79 26.01 -15.61
CA ALA A 3 42.33 26.00 -15.66
C ALA A 3 41.81 24.90 -14.75
N LEU A 4 41.09 25.26 -13.69
CA LEU A 4 40.34 24.33 -12.84
C LEU A 4 39.04 23.95 -13.58
N LEU A 5 38.99 22.72 -14.06
CA LEU A 5 37.72 22.11 -14.52
C LEU A 5 36.90 21.67 -13.28
N LEU A 6 35.87 22.44 -12.93
CA LEU A 6 34.83 21.98 -12.01
C LEU A 6 33.99 20.93 -12.74
N ALA A 7 34.15 19.67 -12.38
CA ALA A 7 33.22 18.62 -12.76
C ALA A 7 31.95 18.77 -11.91
N ALA A 8 30.86 19.17 -12.56
CA ALA A 8 29.53 19.12 -11.95
C ALA A 8 29.13 17.66 -11.77
N ALA A 9 28.99 17.19 -10.54
CA ALA A 9 28.44 15.90 -10.25
C ALA A 9 26.93 15.88 -10.68
N PRO A 10 26.47 14.84 -11.37
CA PRO A 10 25.04 14.74 -11.68
C PRO A 10 24.27 14.67 -10.38
N ALA A 11 23.29 15.54 -10.21
CA ALA A 11 22.32 15.42 -9.13
C ALA A 11 21.58 14.10 -9.31
N LEU A 12 21.75 13.18 -8.35
CA LEU A 12 20.92 11.97 -8.28
C LEU A 12 19.48 12.45 -8.14
N ALA A 13 18.61 12.06 -9.09
CA ALA A 13 17.19 12.29 -8.97
C ALA A 13 16.72 11.60 -7.68
N ASP A 14 16.09 12.36 -6.76
CA ASP A 14 15.47 11.81 -5.57
C ASP A 14 14.39 10.81 -6.02
N GLU A 15 14.71 9.52 -5.97
CA GLU A 15 13.69 8.48 -6.12
C GLU A 15 12.72 8.61 -4.94
N SER A 16 11.41 8.64 -5.25
CA SER A 16 10.39 8.62 -4.19
C SER A 16 10.68 7.47 -3.23
N PRO A 17 10.72 7.68 -1.89
CA PRO A 17 10.99 6.61 -0.93
C PRO A 17 9.88 5.56 -0.85
N VAL A 18 8.70 5.85 -1.42
CA VAL A 18 7.51 4.99 -1.33
C VAL A 18 7.73 3.62 -1.97
N PRO A 19 8.20 3.51 -3.25
CA PRO A 19 8.42 2.19 -3.86
C PRO A 19 9.40 1.32 -3.06
N GLY A 20 10.49 1.89 -2.59
CA GLY A 20 11.49 1.19 -1.78
C GLY A 20 10.93 0.69 -0.45
N ALA A 21 10.13 1.48 0.23
CA ALA A 21 9.49 1.10 1.49
C ALA A 21 8.48 -0.05 1.30
N LEU A 22 7.67 0.00 0.24
CA LEU A 22 6.74 -1.07 -0.09
C LEU A 22 7.46 -2.38 -0.41
N GLN A 23 8.55 -2.29 -1.16
CA GLN A 23 9.36 -3.45 -1.53
C GLN A 23 10.06 -4.06 -0.31
N GLN A 24 10.68 -3.24 0.54
CA GLN A 24 11.36 -3.70 1.75
C GLN A 24 10.41 -4.35 2.75
N PHE A 25 9.21 -3.80 2.87
CA PHE A 25 8.16 -4.39 3.70
C PHE A 25 7.61 -5.68 3.09
N GLY A 26 7.81 -5.91 1.79
CA GLY A 26 7.29 -7.07 1.08
C GLY A 26 5.81 -6.95 0.74
N LEU A 27 5.30 -5.74 0.57
CA LEU A 27 3.88 -5.49 0.37
C LEU A 27 3.44 -5.59 -1.10
N LEU A 28 4.35 -5.35 -2.05
CA LEU A 28 4.01 -5.36 -3.48
C LEU A 28 3.40 -6.70 -3.90
N GLY A 29 2.31 -6.65 -4.64
CA GLY A 29 1.61 -7.82 -5.15
C GLY A 29 0.12 -7.82 -4.79
N THR A 30 -0.50 -8.97 -4.96
CA THR A 30 -1.93 -9.21 -4.75
C THR A 30 -2.17 -9.94 -3.44
N TRP A 31 -3.13 -9.46 -2.67
CA TRP A 31 -3.46 -9.96 -1.35
C TRP A 31 -4.95 -10.20 -1.23
N ALA A 32 -5.36 -11.28 -0.58
CA ALA A 32 -6.76 -11.62 -0.33
C ALA A 32 -6.93 -12.36 1.00
N ILE A 33 -8.14 -12.37 1.52
CA ILE A 33 -8.48 -13.19 2.69
C ILE A 33 -8.36 -14.67 2.33
N ASP A 34 -8.85 -15.05 1.16
CA ASP A 34 -8.76 -16.40 0.62
C ASP A 34 -8.42 -16.33 -0.88
N CYS A 35 -7.18 -16.67 -1.23
CA CYS A 35 -6.70 -16.63 -2.60
C CYS A 35 -7.31 -17.70 -3.52
N ALA A 36 -8.00 -18.68 -2.97
CA ALA A 36 -8.69 -19.71 -3.75
C ALA A 36 -10.06 -19.24 -4.27
N ARG A 37 -10.59 -18.14 -3.73
CA ARG A 37 -11.87 -17.57 -4.13
C ARG A 37 -11.66 -16.46 -5.15
N ALA A 38 -12.55 -16.36 -6.13
CA ALA A 38 -12.55 -15.23 -7.05
C ALA A 38 -12.92 -13.93 -6.29
N ALA A 39 -12.40 -12.81 -6.76
CA ALA A 39 -12.77 -11.51 -6.21
C ALA A 39 -14.28 -11.29 -6.33
N GLY A 40 -14.89 -10.85 -5.25
CA GLY A 40 -16.32 -10.61 -5.16
C GLY A 40 -16.68 -9.84 -3.90
N PRO A 41 -17.96 -9.54 -3.67
CA PRO A 41 -18.41 -8.95 -2.41
C PRO A 41 -18.07 -9.85 -1.22
N GLY A 42 -17.34 -9.32 -0.24
CA GLY A 42 -16.83 -10.09 0.89
C GLY A 42 -15.54 -10.88 0.62
N ASP A 43 -15.11 -10.96 -0.63
CA ASP A 43 -13.84 -11.57 -1.05
C ASP A 43 -13.02 -10.54 -1.86
N GLU A 44 -12.74 -9.40 -1.27
CA GLU A 44 -12.00 -8.33 -1.90
C GLU A 44 -10.52 -8.67 -1.99
N TYR A 45 -9.91 -8.26 -3.11
CA TYR A 45 -8.46 -8.29 -3.28
C TYR A 45 -7.86 -6.89 -3.10
N SER A 46 -6.72 -6.84 -2.45
CA SER A 46 -5.87 -5.64 -2.36
C SER A 46 -4.66 -5.82 -3.23
N ILE A 47 -4.41 -4.90 -4.15
CA ILE A 47 -3.28 -4.94 -5.08
C ILE A 47 -2.39 -3.74 -4.82
N TYR A 48 -1.17 -3.98 -4.38
CA TYR A 48 -0.13 -2.96 -4.21
C TYR A 48 0.82 -3.01 -5.39
N ALA A 49 0.90 -1.93 -6.13
CA ALA A 49 1.70 -1.87 -7.36
C ALA A 49 2.47 -0.55 -7.46
N VAL A 50 3.58 -0.60 -8.20
CA VAL A 50 4.35 0.57 -8.61
C VAL A 50 4.41 0.59 -10.12
N SER A 51 4.00 1.71 -10.73
CA SER A 51 4.07 1.90 -12.18
C SER A 51 5.51 2.11 -12.64
N PRO A 52 5.81 2.00 -13.96
CA PRO A 52 7.13 2.31 -14.50
C PRO A 52 7.60 3.75 -14.21
N SER A 53 6.67 4.70 -14.01
CA SER A 53 6.96 6.07 -13.62
C SER A 53 7.21 6.26 -12.12
N GLY A 54 7.12 5.17 -11.32
CA GLY A 54 7.36 5.21 -9.88
C GLY A 54 6.14 5.57 -9.03
N GLU A 55 4.95 5.65 -9.63
CA GLU A 55 3.70 5.89 -8.89
C GLU A 55 3.24 4.62 -8.18
N ALA A 56 3.05 4.71 -6.88
CA ALA A 56 2.56 3.61 -6.07
C ALA A 56 1.04 3.70 -5.88
N THR A 57 0.36 2.57 -6.02
CA THR A 57 -1.09 2.48 -5.89
C THR A 57 -1.51 1.31 -5.02
N LEU A 58 -2.65 1.47 -4.35
CA LEU A 58 -3.43 0.43 -3.71
C LEU A 58 -4.77 0.34 -4.43
N THR A 59 -5.04 -0.80 -5.02
CA THR A 59 -6.31 -1.05 -5.71
C THR A 59 -7.11 -2.09 -4.95
N TYR A 60 -8.36 -1.77 -4.62
CA TYR A 60 -9.33 -2.75 -4.15
C TYR A 60 -10.20 -3.20 -5.30
N THR A 61 -10.26 -4.51 -5.54
CA THR A 61 -11.16 -5.09 -6.54
C THR A 61 -12.13 -6.08 -5.89
N ARG A 62 -13.39 -5.99 -6.31
CA ARG A 62 -14.48 -6.88 -5.88
C ARG A 62 -15.03 -7.70 -7.03
N GLY A 63 -14.24 -7.86 -8.10
CA GLY A 63 -14.61 -8.57 -9.31
C GLY A 63 -15.19 -7.68 -10.41
N GLU A 64 -15.41 -8.28 -11.58
CA GLU A 64 -15.75 -7.56 -12.82
C GLU A 64 -17.08 -6.78 -12.75
N ALA A 65 -18.00 -7.20 -11.88
CA ALA A 65 -19.30 -6.53 -11.70
C ALA A 65 -19.20 -5.19 -10.95
N PHE A 66 -18.04 -4.89 -10.36
CA PHE A 66 -17.83 -3.70 -9.55
C PHE A 66 -16.64 -2.89 -10.08
N ARG A 67 -16.75 -1.59 -9.99
CA ARG A 67 -15.62 -0.71 -10.31
C ARG A 67 -14.54 -0.85 -9.23
N ASP A 68 -13.29 -0.96 -9.65
CA ASP A 68 -12.15 -0.93 -8.75
C ASP A 68 -12.04 0.43 -8.04
N ILE A 69 -11.59 0.40 -6.79
CA ILE A 69 -11.27 1.60 -6.02
C ILE A 69 -9.75 1.72 -5.99
N VAL A 70 -9.23 2.81 -6.55
CA VAL A 70 -7.79 3.04 -6.65
C VAL A 70 -7.39 4.20 -5.74
N TYR A 71 -6.42 3.94 -4.88
CA TYR A 71 -5.76 4.93 -4.04
C TYR A 71 -4.34 5.17 -4.53
N ALA A 72 -3.92 6.43 -4.60
CA ALA A 72 -2.51 6.77 -4.70
C ALA A 72 -1.87 6.63 -3.31
N ILE A 73 -0.73 5.95 -3.23
CA ILE A 73 0.06 5.87 -2.00
C ILE A 73 1.02 7.05 -1.99
N ARG A 74 0.78 8.00 -1.10
CA ARG A 74 1.53 9.25 -1.00
C ARG A 74 2.78 9.14 -0.16
N THR A 75 2.68 8.41 0.94
CA THR A 75 3.80 8.15 1.84
C THR A 75 3.78 6.69 2.29
N ALA A 76 4.95 6.14 2.56
CA ALA A 76 5.14 4.81 3.13
C ALA A 76 6.35 4.85 4.05
N GLU A 77 6.11 4.75 5.36
CA GLU A 77 7.15 4.88 6.37
C GLU A 77 7.13 3.67 7.32
N PRO A 78 8.25 2.95 7.47
CA PRO A 78 8.34 1.90 8.48
C PRO A 78 8.14 2.48 9.88
N VAL A 79 7.24 1.87 10.66
CA VAL A 79 7.08 2.18 12.08
C VAL A 79 8.05 1.30 12.88
N ASP A 80 8.11 0.02 12.54
CA ASP A 80 9.05 -0.97 13.04
C ASP A 80 9.18 -2.11 12.00
N ASN A 81 9.78 -3.24 12.38
CA ASN A 81 9.98 -4.37 11.47
C ASN A 81 8.68 -5.01 10.97
N ASP A 82 7.59 -4.88 11.73
CA ASP A 82 6.31 -5.54 11.45
C ASP A 82 5.22 -4.57 11.03
N ARG A 83 5.44 -3.25 11.12
CA ARG A 83 4.44 -2.24 10.82
C ARG A 83 4.93 -1.22 9.81
N LEU A 84 4.05 -0.87 8.86
CA LEU A 84 4.27 0.14 7.83
C LEU A 84 3.11 1.15 7.86
N GLU A 85 3.43 2.43 7.98
CA GLU A 85 2.44 3.50 7.88
C GLU A 85 2.32 3.97 6.44
N LEU A 86 1.10 4.03 5.95
CA LEU A 86 0.75 4.52 4.62
C LEU A 86 -0.20 5.72 4.71
N GLN A 87 0.05 6.70 3.87
CA GLN A 87 -0.94 7.71 3.55
C GLN A 87 -1.47 7.46 2.15
N VAL A 88 -2.75 7.17 2.02
CA VAL A 88 -3.41 6.85 0.76
C VAL A 88 -4.48 7.90 0.42
N LEU A 89 -4.61 8.21 -0.86
CA LEU A 89 -5.53 9.22 -1.37
C LEU A 89 -6.37 8.66 -2.52
N HIS A 90 -7.69 8.69 -2.35
CA HIS A 90 -8.64 8.43 -3.43
C HIS A 90 -8.84 9.71 -4.23
N LEU A 91 -8.24 9.77 -5.41
CA LEU A 91 -8.16 11.01 -6.20
C LEU A 91 -9.50 11.60 -6.63
N PRO A 92 -10.49 10.82 -7.13
CA PRO A 92 -11.76 11.39 -7.57
C PRO A 92 -12.52 12.12 -6.46
N GLU A 93 -12.50 11.61 -5.25
CA GLU A 93 -13.24 12.14 -4.10
C GLU A 93 -12.34 12.90 -3.13
N ARG A 94 -11.02 12.89 -3.35
CA ARG A 94 -10.00 13.48 -2.47
C ARG A 94 -10.10 12.99 -1.02
N ILE A 95 -10.49 11.73 -0.85
CA ILE A 95 -10.54 11.11 0.46
C ILE A 95 -9.15 10.59 0.80
N GLN A 96 -8.56 11.15 1.86
CA GLN A 96 -7.29 10.71 2.42
C GLN A 96 -7.54 9.81 3.62
N VAL A 97 -6.75 8.74 3.72
CA VAL A 97 -6.74 7.85 4.88
C VAL A 97 -5.28 7.58 5.26
N ASN A 98 -5.00 7.66 6.55
CA ASN A 98 -3.74 7.20 7.12
C ASN A 98 -3.97 5.82 7.71
N LEU A 99 -3.16 4.85 7.33
CA LEU A 99 -3.28 3.50 7.83
C LEU A 99 -1.93 2.91 8.21
N VAL A 100 -1.92 2.12 9.26
CA VAL A 100 -0.79 1.30 9.65
C VAL A 100 -1.12 -0.15 9.36
N LEU A 101 -0.31 -0.76 8.51
CA LEU A 101 -0.35 -2.20 8.22
C LEU A 101 0.55 -2.93 9.19
N ARG A 102 0.12 -4.10 9.64
CA ARG A 102 0.89 -4.98 10.52
C ARG A 102 1.03 -6.36 9.90
N LYS A 103 2.25 -6.87 9.89
CA LYS A 103 2.53 -8.27 9.56
C LYS A 103 2.17 -9.18 10.74
N GLU A 104 1.48 -10.26 10.43
CA GLU A 104 1.19 -11.35 11.38
C GLU A 104 1.47 -12.68 10.68
N GLY A 105 2.67 -13.22 10.87
CA GLY A 105 3.13 -14.40 10.14
C GLY A 105 3.18 -14.15 8.63
N ASP A 106 2.41 -14.91 7.85
CA ASP A 106 2.28 -14.79 6.39
C ASP A 106 1.17 -13.84 5.94
N SER A 107 0.50 -13.20 6.89
CA SER A 107 -0.60 -12.28 6.62
C SER A 107 -0.26 -10.84 6.98
N VAL A 108 -1.03 -9.92 6.42
CA VAL A 108 -1.00 -8.49 6.71
C VAL A 108 -2.42 -8.04 7.01
N ARG A 109 -2.59 -7.17 7.98
CA ARG A 109 -3.88 -6.52 8.24
C ARG A 109 -3.72 -5.05 8.57
N VAL A 110 -4.80 -4.29 8.46
CA VAL A 110 -4.86 -2.93 8.96
C VAL A 110 -4.87 -2.97 10.49
N TRP A 111 -3.84 -2.41 11.12
CA TRP A 111 -3.73 -2.33 12.57
C TRP A 111 -4.38 -1.06 13.12
N SER A 112 -4.16 0.06 12.45
CA SER A 112 -4.87 1.31 12.73
C SER A 112 -5.18 2.06 11.44
N SER A 113 -6.25 2.82 11.44
CA SER A 113 -6.63 3.66 10.32
C SER A 113 -7.41 4.87 10.82
N HIS A 114 -7.10 6.05 10.29
CA HIS A 114 -7.79 7.28 10.65
C HIS A 114 -7.86 8.24 9.46
N THR A 115 -8.87 9.09 9.50
CA THR A 115 -9.03 10.22 8.58
C THR A 115 -8.21 11.42 9.05
N PRO A 116 -7.91 12.41 8.19
CA PRO A 116 -7.12 13.59 8.58
C PRO A 116 -7.74 14.41 9.71
N ASP A 117 -9.07 14.39 9.87
CA ASP A 117 -9.78 15.03 10.96
C ASP A 117 -9.74 14.23 12.28
N GLY A 118 -9.01 13.12 12.29
CA GLY A 118 -8.76 12.32 13.50
C GLY A 118 -9.82 11.26 13.80
N ARG A 119 -10.79 11.05 12.88
CA ARG A 119 -11.76 9.97 13.08
C ARG A 119 -11.09 8.62 12.90
N MET A 120 -11.09 7.80 13.94
CA MET A 120 -10.52 6.47 13.93
C MET A 120 -11.48 5.47 13.27
N LEU A 121 -10.97 4.75 12.27
CA LEU A 121 -11.71 3.71 11.54
C LEU A 121 -11.33 2.30 12.01
N VAL A 122 -10.06 2.12 12.39
CA VAL A 122 -9.52 0.88 12.96
C VAL A 122 -8.61 1.26 14.13
N ILE A 123 -8.76 0.58 15.26
CA ILE A 123 -7.94 0.74 16.47
C ILE A 123 -7.47 -0.64 16.92
N ASP A 124 -6.15 -0.83 17.04
CA ASP A 124 -5.53 -2.09 17.49
C ASP A 124 -6.08 -3.32 16.75
N GLY A 125 -6.28 -3.17 15.44
CA GLY A 125 -6.79 -4.23 14.58
C GLY A 125 -8.31 -4.46 14.68
N VAL A 126 -9.05 -3.59 15.36
CA VAL A 126 -10.52 -3.68 15.49
C VAL A 126 -11.20 -2.55 14.72
N ILE A 127 -12.15 -2.90 13.87
CA ILE A 127 -12.96 -1.94 13.11
C ILE A 127 -13.95 -1.25 14.05
N THR A 128 -13.85 0.07 14.16
CA THR A 128 -14.67 0.83 15.11
C THR A 128 -16.16 0.79 14.80
N GLY A 129 -16.52 0.67 13.52
CA GLY A 129 -17.92 0.68 13.08
C GLY A 129 -18.72 -0.58 13.45
N ASN A 130 -18.07 -1.72 13.65
CA ASN A 130 -18.75 -2.99 13.90
C ASN A 130 -18.11 -3.84 15.02
N GLY A 131 -16.99 -3.41 15.60
CA GLY A 131 -16.29 -4.13 16.65
C GLY A 131 -15.61 -5.44 16.21
N LYS A 132 -15.55 -5.71 14.92
CA LYS A 132 -14.91 -6.92 14.38
C LYS A 132 -13.43 -6.69 14.12
N ASP A 133 -12.65 -7.76 14.15
CA ASP A 133 -11.26 -7.73 13.74
C ASP A 133 -11.14 -7.29 12.27
N SER A 134 -10.14 -6.48 11.98
CA SER A 134 -9.78 -6.17 10.59
C SER A 134 -9.32 -7.46 9.89
N PRO A 135 -9.69 -7.64 8.61
CA PRO A 135 -9.37 -8.87 7.89
C PRO A 135 -7.86 -9.08 7.77
N ARG A 136 -7.42 -10.33 7.83
CA ARG A 136 -6.07 -10.74 7.53
C ARG A 136 -5.98 -11.15 6.07
N PHE A 137 -5.09 -10.50 5.33
CA PHE A 137 -4.85 -10.76 3.92
C PHE A 137 -3.57 -11.57 3.76
N LYS A 138 -3.63 -12.60 2.93
CA LYS A 138 -2.48 -13.40 2.52
C LYS A 138 -2.07 -13.04 1.10
N ARG A 139 -0.80 -13.18 0.80
CA ARG A 139 -0.30 -12.98 -0.56
C ARG A 139 -0.86 -14.06 -1.48
N CYS A 140 -1.43 -13.64 -2.62
CA CYS A 140 -1.96 -14.52 -3.64
C CYS A 140 -0.95 -14.67 -4.78
N GLY A 141 -0.73 -15.93 -5.17
CA GLY A 141 0.15 -16.26 -6.27
C GLY A 141 1.63 -16.25 -5.92
N GLY A 142 2.39 -17.06 -6.65
CA GLY A 142 3.84 -16.96 -6.68
C GLY A 142 4.22 -15.68 -7.41
N SER A 143 5.44 -15.23 -7.19
CA SER A 143 6.08 -14.06 -7.78
C SER A 143 5.34 -13.50 -8.99
N PHE A 144 4.67 -12.35 -8.84
CA PHE A 144 4.43 -11.50 -9.97
C PHE A 144 5.80 -11.03 -10.47
N SER A 145 6.38 -11.78 -11.39
CA SER A 145 7.30 -11.15 -12.28
C SER A 145 6.49 -10.08 -13.00
N ALA A 146 6.91 -8.82 -12.86
CA ALA A 146 6.42 -7.76 -13.70
C ALA A 146 6.62 -8.24 -15.14
N GLN A 147 5.55 -8.68 -15.73
CA GLN A 147 5.54 -8.99 -17.15
C GLN A 147 5.33 -7.66 -17.84
N ASP A 148 6.34 -7.27 -18.54
CA ASP A 148 6.56 -6.24 -19.53
C ASP A 148 5.34 -5.54 -20.13
#